data_5649833086fb6fbdb15c796ba4111d67
#
_entry.id   5649833086fb6fbdb15c796ba4111d67
#
_cell.length_a   1.000
_cell.length_b   1.000
_cell.length_c   1.000
_cell.angle_alpha   90.00
_cell.angle_beta   90.00
_cell.angle_gamma   90.00
#
_symmetry.space_group_name_H-M   'P 1'
#
loop_
_entity.id
_entity.type
_entity.pdbx_description
1 polymer ?
#
loop_
_entity_poly.entity_id
_entity_poly.type
_entity_poly.pdbx_seq_one_letter_code
_entity_poly.pdbx_strand_id
1 'polypeptide(L)'
;MKKEDKIKRVEEMEKIMDKSADIFGEVNAALDKLEENFSDYKKLDDYYSSENWFQDVEDYNNGTLPQDLKCGVLSEDGAYDLFGDNHELAIGLVELAAKMLRR
;
A
#
# COMPACT_ATOMS: atom_id res chain seq x y z
N MET A 1 -42.73 14.07 -13.76
CA MET A 1 -41.33 14.40 -14.11
C MET A 1 -41.19 14.55 -15.62
N LYS A 2 -40.55 15.61 -16.05
CA LYS A 2 -40.35 15.88 -17.45
C LYS A 2 -39.35 14.90 -18.06
N LYS A 3 -39.50 14.59 -19.34
CA LYS A 3 -38.61 13.72 -20.09
C LYS A 3 -37.16 14.19 -20.02
N GLU A 4 -36.93 15.51 -20.11
CA GLU A 4 -35.59 16.12 -20.04
C GLU A 4 -34.92 15.86 -18.71
N ASP A 5 -35.67 15.88 -17.62
CA ASP A 5 -35.14 15.61 -16.29
C ASP A 5 -34.73 14.15 -16.12
N LYS A 6 -35.50 13.25 -16.74
CA LYS A 6 -35.18 11.83 -16.75
C LYS A 6 -33.91 11.54 -17.54
N ILE A 7 -33.78 12.18 -18.69
CA ILE A 7 -32.57 12.04 -19.54
C ILE A 7 -31.34 12.49 -18.78
N LYS A 8 -31.38 13.66 -18.16
CA LYS A 8 -30.28 14.20 -17.38
C LYS A 8 -29.88 13.27 -16.22
N ARG A 9 -30.89 12.71 -15.55
CA ARG A 9 -30.66 11.77 -14.46
C ARG A 9 -29.95 10.51 -14.94
N VAL A 10 -30.41 9.95 -16.05
CA VAL A 10 -29.79 8.75 -16.63
C VAL A 10 -28.35 9.06 -17.06
N GLU A 11 -28.12 10.18 -17.74
CA GLU A 11 -26.79 10.60 -18.17
C GLU A 11 -25.85 10.76 -16.97
N GLU A 12 -26.32 11.35 -15.89
CA GLU A 12 -25.54 11.50 -14.65
C GLU A 12 -25.17 10.14 -14.05
N MET A 13 -26.14 9.23 -13.98
CA MET A 13 -25.92 7.88 -13.44
C MET A 13 -24.96 7.07 -14.31
N GLU A 14 -25.04 7.22 -15.63
CA GLU A 14 -24.09 6.58 -16.54
C GLU A 14 -22.66 7.03 -16.29
N LYS A 15 -22.46 8.33 -16.05
CA LYS A 15 -21.13 8.87 -15.74
C LYS A 15 -20.60 8.32 -14.41
N ILE A 16 -21.47 8.22 -13.41
CA ILE A 16 -21.08 7.67 -12.12
C ILE A 16 -20.74 6.18 -12.25
N MET A 17 -21.52 5.44 -13.01
CA MET A 17 -21.25 4.02 -13.25
C MET A 17 -19.90 3.81 -13.93
N ASP A 18 -19.61 4.57 -14.99
CA ASP A 18 -18.35 4.49 -15.73
C ASP A 18 -17.16 4.83 -14.83
N LYS A 19 -17.28 5.92 -14.08
CA LYS A 19 -16.25 6.35 -13.14
C LYS A 19 -15.99 5.29 -12.07
N SER A 20 -17.05 4.71 -11.54
CA SER A 20 -16.95 3.68 -10.51
C SER A 20 -16.25 2.42 -11.04
N ALA A 21 -16.59 2.01 -12.28
CA ALA A 21 -15.95 0.86 -12.92
C ALA A 21 -14.45 1.08 -13.10
N ASP A 22 -14.05 2.29 -13.54
CA ASP A 22 -12.66 2.65 -13.72
C ASP A 22 -11.90 2.61 -12.40
N ILE A 23 -12.49 3.16 -11.34
CA ILE A 23 -11.88 3.16 -10.01
C ILE A 23 -11.71 1.73 -9.48
N PHE A 24 -12.72 0.89 -9.65
CA PHE A 24 -12.64 -0.52 -9.24
C PHE A 24 -11.47 -1.23 -9.95
N GLY A 25 -11.29 -0.96 -11.24
CA GLY A 25 -10.16 -1.52 -12.00
C GLY A 25 -8.81 -1.07 -11.46
N GLU A 26 -8.68 0.22 -11.14
CA GLU A 26 -7.46 0.78 -10.57
C GLU A 26 -7.14 0.16 -9.21
N VAL A 27 -8.15 0.01 -8.36
CA VAL A 27 -7.97 -0.59 -7.03
C VAL A 27 -7.57 -2.06 -7.17
N ASN A 28 -8.25 -2.82 -8.03
CA ASN A 28 -7.89 -4.23 -8.26
C ASN A 28 -6.45 -4.37 -8.72
N ALA A 29 -6.00 -3.52 -9.64
CA ALA A 29 -4.62 -3.54 -10.11
C ALA A 29 -3.63 -3.24 -8.99
N ALA A 30 -3.95 -2.28 -8.13
CA ALA A 30 -3.11 -1.93 -6.99
C ALA A 30 -3.06 -3.06 -5.96
N LEU A 31 -4.19 -3.71 -5.69
CA LEU A 31 -4.27 -4.85 -4.77
C LEU A 31 -3.47 -6.05 -5.29
N ASP A 32 -3.51 -6.30 -6.60
CA ASP A 32 -2.70 -7.36 -7.21
C ASP A 32 -1.20 -7.10 -7.00
N LYS A 33 -0.77 -5.85 -7.17
CA LYS A 33 0.62 -5.47 -6.91
C LYS A 33 1.01 -5.66 -5.44
N LEU A 34 0.10 -5.29 -4.54
CA LEU A 34 0.32 -5.46 -3.10
C LEU A 34 0.50 -6.94 -2.76
N GLU A 35 -0.35 -7.79 -3.31
CA GLU A 35 -0.29 -9.24 -3.10
C GLU A 35 0.99 -9.84 -3.70
N GLU A 36 1.35 -9.45 -4.93
CA GLU A 36 2.58 -9.92 -5.58
C GLU A 36 3.84 -9.52 -4.81
N ASN A 37 3.82 -8.33 -4.19
CA ASN A 37 4.96 -7.84 -3.41
C ASN A 37 5.06 -8.44 -2.02
N PHE A 38 4.04 -9.16 -1.56
CA PHE A 38 3.95 -9.59 -0.17
C PHE A 38 5.14 -10.48 0.25
N SER A 39 5.60 -11.37 -0.62
CA SER A 39 6.74 -12.24 -0.30
C SER A 39 8.04 -11.44 -0.12
N ASP A 40 8.25 -10.40 -0.93
CA ASP A 40 9.42 -9.52 -0.79
C ASP A 40 9.31 -8.68 0.46
N TYR A 41 8.12 -8.17 0.77
CA TYR A 41 7.88 -7.44 2.01
C TYR A 41 8.20 -8.31 3.24
N LYS A 42 7.83 -9.58 3.21
CA LYS A 42 8.13 -10.54 4.29
C LYS A 42 9.64 -10.74 4.46
N LYS A 43 10.40 -10.73 3.36
CA LYS A 43 11.86 -10.81 3.42
C LYS A 43 12.44 -9.61 4.16
N LEU A 44 11.91 -8.42 3.90
CA LEU A 44 12.33 -7.20 4.59
C LEU A 44 12.00 -7.29 6.08
N ASP A 45 10.80 -7.75 6.43
CA ASP A 45 10.38 -7.93 7.82
C ASP A 45 11.29 -8.92 8.55
N ASP A 46 11.59 -10.06 7.93
CA ASP A 46 12.48 -11.07 8.48
C ASP A 46 13.91 -10.54 8.65
N TYR A 47 14.40 -9.78 7.66
CA TYR A 47 15.73 -9.17 7.72
C TYR A 47 15.85 -8.20 8.89
N TYR A 48 14.84 -7.36 9.12
CA TYR A 48 14.88 -6.31 10.14
C TYR A 48 15.05 -6.85 11.56
N SER A 49 14.62 -8.08 11.83
CA SER A 49 14.79 -8.72 13.12
C SER A 49 15.89 -9.78 13.17
N SER A 50 16.69 -9.89 12.09
CA SER A 50 17.72 -10.91 11.98
C SER A 50 19.08 -10.44 12.53
N GLU A 51 19.96 -11.42 12.79
CA GLU A 51 21.35 -11.14 13.15
C GLU A 51 22.07 -10.39 12.02
N ASN A 52 21.73 -10.70 10.77
CA ASN A 52 22.33 -10.03 9.61
C ASN A 52 22.05 -8.52 9.64
N TRP A 53 20.86 -8.09 10.05
CA TRP A 53 20.54 -6.68 10.16
C TRP A 53 21.45 -5.98 11.18
N PHE A 54 21.61 -6.56 12.36
CA PHE A 54 22.48 -6.00 13.40
C PHE A 54 23.93 -5.93 12.93
N GLN A 55 24.41 -6.95 12.25
CA GLN A 55 25.77 -6.97 11.71
C GLN A 55 25.95 -5.92 10.63
N ASP A 56 24.97 -5.76 9.74
CA ASP A 56 25.03 -4.78 8.67
C ASP A 56 25.00 -3.35 9.20
N VAL A 57 24.23 -3.08 10.25
CA VAL A 57 24.21 -1.78 10.93
C VAL A 57 25.60 -1.48 11.52
N GLU A 58 26.19 -2.45 12.20
CA GLU A 58 27.53 -2.30 12.79
C GLU A 58 28.57 -2.04 11.71
N ASP A 59 28.54 -2.80 10.62
CA ASP A 59 29.48 -2.66 9.50
C ASP A 59 29.34 -1.29 8.81
N TYR A 60 28.14 -0.76 8.71
CA TYR A 60 27.93 0.60 8.19
C TYR A 60 28.50 1.63 9.15
N ASN A 61 28.23 1.52 10.42
CA ASN A 61 28.67 2.47 11.44
C ASN A 61 30.19 2.50 11.60
N ASN A 62 30.85 1.37 11.42
CA ASN A 62 32.33 1.30 11.57
C ASN A 62 33.09 1.57 10.26
N GLY A 63 32.37 1.91 9.18
CA GLY A 63 33.00 2.26 7.91
C GLY A 63 33.36 1.08 7.02
N THR A 64 32.99 -0.14 7.37
CA THR A 64 33.22 -1.34 6.55
C THR A 64 32.42 -1.31 5.25
N LEU A 65 31.21 -0.75 5.31
CA LEU A 65 30.37 -0.57 4.11
C LEU A 65 30.61 0.81 3.50
N PRO A 66 30.45 0.94 2.16
CA PRO A 66 30.60 2.24 1.49
C PRO A 66 29.64 3.28 2.06
N GLN A 67 30.13 4.50 2.29
CA GLN A 67 29.32 5.58 2.87
C GLN A 67 28.25 6.10 1.90
N ASP A 68 28.43 5.89 0.60
CA ASP A 68 27.44 6.27 -0.42
C ASP A 68 26.40 5.19 -0.70
N LEU A 69 26.49 4.06 0.00
CA LEU A 69 25.49 2.99 -0.12
C LEU A 69 24.13 3.49 0.38
N LYS A 70 23.09 3.26 -0.42
CA LYS A 70 21.73 3.56 0.03
C LYS A 70 21.35 2.57 1.13
N CYS A 71 21.16 3.07 2.34
CA CYS A 71 21.00 2.23 3.53
C CYS A 71 19.89 2.69 4.47
N GLY A 72 18.81 3.24 3.92
CA GLY A 72 17.63 3.57 4.74
C GLY A 72 17.13 2.39 5.54
N VAL A 73 17.31 1.16 5.02
CA VAL A 73 16.91 -0.08 5.68
C VAL A 73 17.71 -0.35 6.96
N LEU A 74 18.88 0.27 7.12
CA LEU A 74 19.70 0.13 8.32
C LEU A 74 19.32 1.11 9.42
N SER A 75 18.39 2.01 9.15
CA SER A 75 17.81 2.92 10.15
C SER A 75 16.63 2.24 10.83
N GLU A 76 16.58 2.28 12.15
CA GLU A 76 15.43 1.76 12.91
C GLU A 76 14.12 2.43 12.46
N ASP A 77 14.15 3.74 12.31
CA ASP A 77 12.97 4.54 11.96
C ASP A 77 12.43 4.22 10.58
N GLY A 78 13.32 4.03 9.59
CA GLY A 78 12.91 3.76 8.22
C GLY A 78 12.07 2.49 8.07
N ALA A 79 12.55 1.39 8.64
CA ALA A 79 11.85 0.11 8.58
C ALA A 79 10.61 0.13 9.50
N TYR A 80 10.73 0.71 10.68
CA TYR A 80 9.64 0.83 11.64
C TYR A 80 8.46 1.60 11.05
N ASP A 81 8.73 2.72 10.39
CA ASP A 81 7.69 3.55 9.77
C ASP A 81 6.96 2.78 8.66
N LEU A 82 7.70 2.02 7.86
CA LEU A 82 7.09 1.21 6.80
C LEU A 82 6.16 0.13 7.37
N PHE A 83 6.57 -0.52 8.46
CA PHE A 83 5.73 -1.54 9.12
C PHE A 83 4.48 -0.91 9.72
N GLY A 84 4.59 0.30 10.26
CA GLY A 84 3.44 1.09 10.72
C GLY A 84 2.49 1.42 9.58
N ASP A 85 3.03 1.83 8.44
CA ASP A 85 2.24 2.13 7.23
C ASP A 85 1.47 0.89 6.75
N ASN A 86 2.12 -0.29 6.78
CA ASN A 86 1.46 -1.53 6.41
C ASN A 86 0.29 -1.83 7.34
N HIS A 87 0.48 -1.65 8.63
CA HIS A 87 -0.56 -1.87 9.63
C HIS A 87 -1.76 -0.95 9.41
N GLU A 88 -1.49 0.35 9.23
CA GLU A 88 -2.53 1.35 8.99
C GLU A 88 -3.26 1.09 7.67
N LEU A 89 -2.54 0.70 6.63
CA LEU A 89 -3.15 0.35 5.35
C LEU A 89 -4.07 -0.86 5.50
N ALA A 90 -3.63 -1.89 6.21
CA ALA A 90 -4.44 -3.09 6.44
C ALA A 90 -5.74 -2.76 7.18
N ILE A 91 -5.66 -1.94 8.23
CA ILE A 91 -6.83 -1.48 8.99
C ILE A 91 -7.78 -0.71 8.05
N GLY A 92 -7.24 0.21 7.26
CA GLY A 92 -8.04 1.00 6.31
C GLY A 92 -8.77 0.14 5.29
N LEU A 93 -8.11 -0.91 4.79
CA LEU A 93 -8.71 -1.85 3.85
C LEU A 93 -9.88 -2.62 4.48
N VAL A 94 -9.71 -3.08 5.71
CA VAL A 94 -10.76 -3.81 6.45
C VAL A 94 -11.96 -2.89 6.70
N GLU A 95 -11.72 -1.68 7.16
CA GLU A 95 -12.78 -0.70 7.45
C GLU A 95 -13.56 -0.33 6.19
N LEU A 96 -12.85 -0.08 5.09
CA LEU A 96 -13.46 0.25 3.82
C LEU A 96 -14.27 -0.93 3.27
N ALA A 97 -13.70 -2.14 3.34
CA ALA A 97 -14.40 -3.35 2.90
C ALA A 97 -15.71 -3.55 3.68
N ALA A 98 -15.68 -3.32 4.99
CA ALA A 98 -16.88 -3.40 5.83
C ALA A 98 -17.95 -2.40 5.37
N LYS A 99 -17.53 -1.18 5.06
CA LYS A 99 -18.44 -0.14 4.55
C LYS A 99 -19.06 -0.53 3.20
N MET A 100 -18.26 -1.10 2.31
CA MET A 100 -18.71 -1.53 0.99
C MET A 100 -19.74 -2.67 1.08
N LEU A 101 -19.61 -3.55 2.07
CA LEU A 101 -20.49 -4.67 2.29
C LEU A 101 -21.83 -4.27 2.95
N ARG A 102 -21.87 -3.12 3.58
CA ARG A 102 -23.09 -2.57 4.19
C ARG A 102 -23.85 -1.72 3.17
N ARG A 103 -24.62 -2.36 2.37
CA ARG A 103 -25.41 -1.70 1.31
C ARG A 103 -26.68 -1.06 1.85
#